data_e6d4d8928a767020be25a4308d5279ba
#
_entry.id   e6d4d8928a767020be25a4308d5279ba
#
_cell.length_a   1.000
_cell.length_b   1.000
_cell.length_c   1.000
_cell.angle_alpha   90.00
_cell.angle_beta   90.00
_cell.angle_gamma   90.00
#
_symmetry.space_group_name_H-M   'P 1'
#
loop_
_entity.id
_entity.type
_entity.pdbx_description
1 polymer ?
#
loop_
_entity_poly.entity_id
_entity_poly.type
_entity_poly.pdbx_seq_one_letter_code
_entity_poly.pdbx_strand_id
1 'polypeptide(L)'
;DLSAASLIIGVKQIPAEKIMNNKNYLFFSHTIKAQPQNMPLLDTILDKKARLFDYENITAGGKDGSPRLVAFGKYAGIAGMIDCFQGFGQKLLADGYSNPFMNIPVAYMYQDLDQAKSTIQSVGNMITKNGFTKELGPLVFTFTGSGNVTKGSREVFEWLPHQYITVKELHTLKADIANGTKPSNVVYGVLTTAEDMVAHKDGSAMTDKNHYYANPSEYVPIYHKNVIPYTTVLVNGFY
;
A
#
# COMPACT_ATOMS: atom_id res chain seq x y z
N ASP A 1 -27.86 7.76 19.27
CA ASP A 1 -28.66 8.72 18.51
C ASP A 1 -27.83 9.98 18.23
N LEU A 2 -27.76 10.39 16.94
CA LEU A 2 -27.00 11.57 16.50
C LEU A 2 -27.94 12.74 16.11
N SER A 3 -29.23 12.62 16.40
CA SER A 3 -30.22 13.63 16.02
C SER A 3 -29.96 15.00 16.66
N ALA A 4 -29.38 15.05 17.86
CA ALA A 4 -29.01 16.27 18.56
C ALA A 4 -27.70 16.90 18.07
N ALA A 5 -26.87 16.17 17.33
CA ALA A 5 -25.60 16.67 16.85
C ALA A 5 -25.78 17.76 15.78
N SER A 6 -25.07 18.87 15.91
CA SER A 6 -25.04 19.94 14.90
C SER A 6 -24.08 19.63 13.73
N LEU A 7 -23.04 18.84 13.99
CA LEU A 7 -22.05 18.37 13.02
C LEU A 7 -21.73 16.89 13.30
N ILE A 8 -21.73 16.08 12.27
CA ILE A 8 -21.38 14.65 12.31
C ILE A 8 -20.06 14.48 11.56
N ILE A 9 -19.04 13.98 12.27
CA ILE A 9 -17.70 13.80 11.74
C ILE A 9 -17.44 12.30 11.57
N GLY A 10 -17.00 11.91 10.39
CA GLY A 10 -16.57 10.55 10.07
C GLY A 10 -15.29 10.56 9.24
N VAL A 11 -14.63 9.40 9.11
CA VAL A 11 -13.51 9.25 8.18
C VAL A 11 -14.03 8.84 6.81
N LYS A 12 -14.84 7.80 6.76
CA LYS A 12 -15.43 7.23 5.52
C LYS A 12 -16.84 7.75 5.28
N GLN A 13 -17.29 7.61 4.05
CA GLN A 13 -18.66 7.95 3.66
C GLN A 13 -19.69 7.24 4.55
N ILE A 14 -20.73 7.97 4.89
CA ILE A 14 -21.89 7.44 5.62
C ILE A 14 -22.82 6.79 4.59
N PRO A 15 -23.43 5.63 4.89
CA PRO A 15 -24.46 5.03 4.04
C PRO A 15 -25.57 6.03 3.73
N ALA A 16 -25.98 6.11 2.46
CA ALA A 16 -26.93 7.14 2.00
C ALA A 16 -28.24 7.15 2.82
N GLU A 17 -28.75 5.96 3.16
CA GLU A 17 -29.97 5.80 3.95
C GLU A 17 -29.87 6.36 5.38
N LYS A 18 -28.65 6.58 5.89
CA LYS A 18 -28.40 7.14 7.23
C LYS A 18 -28.18 8.65 7.24
N ILE A 19 -28.20 9.30 6.07
CA ILE A 19 -28.12 10.75 5.98
C ILE A 19 -29.42 11.37 6.52
N MET A 20 -29.29 12.27 7.49
CA MET A 20 -30.41 12.96 8.14
C MET A 20 -30.66 14.33 7.50
N ASN A 21 -31.92 14.78 7.54
CA ASN A 21 -32.32 16.07 6.99
C ASN A 21 -31.63 17.25 7.70
N ASN A 22 -31.20 18.23 6.94
CA ASN A 22 -30.67 19.51 7.42
C ASN A 22 -29.46 19.39 8.36
N LYS A 23 -28.67 18.33 8.28
CA LYS A 23 -27.47 18.13 9.11
C LYS A 23 -26.19 18.51 8.37
N ASN A 24 -25.15 18.79 9.15
CA ASN A 24 -23.82 19.04 8.64
C ASN A 24 -22.97 17.78 8.80
N TYR A 25 -22.22 17.44 7.74
CA TYR A 25 -21.35 16.26 7.69
C TYR A 25 -19.95 16.64 7.27
N LEU A 26 -18.96 15.94 7.81
CA LEU A 26 -17.53 16.08 7.48
C LEU A 26 -16.92 14.68 7.33
N PHE A 27 -16.64 14.27 6.10
CA PHE A 27 -16.05 12.95 5.78
C PHE A 27 -15.49 12.92 4.34
N PHE A 28 -14.79 11.83 3.96
CA PHE A 28 -14.43 11.54 2.58
C PHE A 28 -15.63 10.98 1.83
N SER A 29 -16.25 11.76 0.96
CA SER A 29 -17.45 11.34 0.23
C SER A 29 -17.16 10.53 -1.02
N HIS A 30 -15.99 10.71 -1.63
CA HIS A 30 -15.61 10.17 -2.93
C HIS A 30 -16.53 10.60 -4.08
N THR A 31 -17.29 11.67 -3.92
CA THR A 31 -18.25 12.15 -4.93
C THR A 31 -17.61 13.07 -5.97
N ILE A 32 -16.51 13.76 -5.62
CA ILE A 32 -15.83 14.74 -6.51
C ILE A 32 -15.41 14.14 -7.87
N LYS A 33 -15.13 12.83 -7.92
CA LYS A 33 -14.74 12.12 -9.15
C LYS A 33 -15.93 11.70 -10.01
N ALA A 34 -17.15 12.01 -9.60
CA ALA A 34 -18.39 11.66 -10.29
C ALA A 34 -18.50 10.17 -10.68
N GLN A 35 -17.92 9.28 -9.90
CA GLN A 35 -18.02 7.83 -10.15
C GLN A 35 -19.46 7.38 -9.90
N PRO A 36 -20.07 6.61 -10.83
CA PRO A 36 -21.50 6.26 -10.76
C PRO A 36 -21.95 5.66 -9.42
N GLN A 37 -21.11 4.80 -8.82
CA GLN A 37 -21.43 4.15 -7.54
C GLN A 37 -21.51 5.12 -6.34
N ASN A 38 -20.95 6.33 -6.45
CA ASN A 38 -20.93 7.33 -5.39
C ASN A 38 -22.01 8.41 -5.57
N MET A 39 -22.67 8.45 -6.73
CA MET A 39 -23.69 9.47 -7.02
C MET A 39 -24.95 9.34 -6.18
N PRO A 40 -25.47 8.14 -5.82
CA PRO A 40 -26.62 8.02 -4.92
C PRO A 40 -26.41 8.69 -3.55
N LEU A 41 -25.17 8.72 -3.05
CA LEU A 41 -24.87 9.46 -1.82
C LEU A 41 -25.01 10.98 -2.04
N LEU A 42 -24.49 11.51 -3.15
CA LEU A 42 -24.60 12.93 -3.49
C LEU A 42 -26.05 13.34 -3.65
N ASP A 43 -26.86 12.57 -4.39
CA ASP A 43 -28.28 12.82 -4.57
C ASP A 43 -29.00 12.86 -3.22
N THR A 44 -28.72 11.91 -2.33
CA THR A 44 -29.30 11.88 -0.99
C THR A 44 -28.91 13.10 -0.15
N ILE A 45 -27.66 13.56 -0.22
CA ILE A 45 -27.20 14.76 0.47
C ILE A 45 -27.99 15.98 0.00
N LEU A 46 -28.22 16.11 -1.30
CA LEU A 46 -29.01 17.20 -1.89
C LEU A 46 -30.49 17.12 -1.49
N ASP A 47 -31.12 15.96 -1.60
CA ASP A 47 -32.52 15.72 -1.25
C ASP A 47 -32.80 16.01 0.23
N LYS A 48 -31.86 15.60 1.11
CA LYS A 48 -31.94 15.83 2.55
C LYS A 48 -31.57 17.26 2.97
N LYS A 49 -31.18 18.11 2.01
CA LYS A 49 -30.67 19.46 2.27
C LYS A 49 -29.54 19.46 3.33
N ALA A 50 -28.74 18.39 3.32
CA ALA A 50 -27.61 18.26 4.19
C ALA A 50 -26.41 19.08 3.65
N ARG A 51 -25.55 19.55 4.54
CA ARG A 51 -24.29 20.22 4.16
C ARG A 51 -23.15 19.27 4.30
N LEU A 52 -22.39 19.08 3.24
CA LEU A 52 -21.19 18.25 3.21
C LEU A 52 -19.94 19.14 3.18
N PHE A 53 -19.01 18.88 4.13
CA PHE A 53 -17.63 19.32 4.07
C PHE A 53 -16.78 18.11 3.71
N ASP A 54 -16.41 18.00 2.44
CA ASP A 54 -15.64 16.86 1.97
C ASP A 54 -14.15 17.08 2.21
N TYR A 55 -13.51 16.15 2.92
CA TYR A 55 -12.05 16.17 3.14
C TYR A 55 -11.26 16.20 1.83
N GLU A 56 -11.80 15.63 0.74
CA GLU A 56 -11.11 15.63 -0.56
C GLU A 56 -10.97 17.02 -1.15
N ASN A 57 -11.82 17.97 -0.72
CA ASN A 57 -11.84 19.35 -1.21
C ASN A 57 -11.10 20.33 -0.29
N ILE A 58 -10.56 19.87 0.84
CA ILE A 58 -9.77 20.72 1.74
C ILE A 58 -8.33 20.76 1.21
N THR A 59 -7.97 21.85 0.55
CA THR A 59 -6.67 22.03 -0.12
C THR A 59 -5.91 23.24 0.42
N ALA A 60 -4.58 23.25 0.25
CA ALA A 60 -3.70 24.29 0.76
C ALA A 60 -3.89 25.67 0.10
N GLY A 61 -4.49 25.76 -1.07
CA GLY A 61 -4.61 27.02 -1.83
C GLY A 61 -6.01 27.34 -2.34
N GLY A 62 -7.01 26.50 -2.07
CA GLY A 62 -8.40 26.71 -2.55
C GLY A 62 -8.53 26.70 -4.08
N LYS A 63 -7.50 26.28 -4.82
CA LYS A 63 -7.50 26.18 -6.29
C LYS A 63 -7.47 24.71 -6.71
N ASP A 64 -8.02 24.43 -7.87
CA ASP A 64 -7.92 23.11 -8.48
C ASP A 64 -6.46 22.69 -8.64
N GLY A 65 -6.16 21.44 -8.30
CA GLY A 65 -4.79 20.91 -8.35
C GLY A 65 -3.91 21.23 -7.14
N SER A 66 -4.38 22.04 -6.18
CA SER A 66 -3.63 22.27 -4.93
C SER A 66 -3.54 21.01 -4.08
N PRO A 67 -2.42 20.81 -3.33
CA PRO A 67 -2.28 19.65 -2.46
C PRO A 67 -3.39 19.57 -1.40
N ARG A 68 -3.93 18.37 -1.20
CA ARG A 68 -4.90 18.11 -0.14
C ARG A 68 -4.24 18.28 1.23
N LEU A 69 -4.94 18.95 2.15
CA LEU A 69 -4.50 19.09 3.54
C LEU A 69 -4.87 17.86 4.37
N VAL A 70 -5.97 17.20 4.02
CA VAL A 70 -6.42 15.99 4.70
C VAL A 70 -6.20 14.79 3.77
N ALA A 71 -5.23 13.95 4.12
CA ALA A 71 -4.91 12.74 3.35
C ALA A 71 -4.29 11.68 4.28
N PHE A 72 -4.79 10.45 4.19
CA PHE A 72 -4.34 9.33 5.04
C PHE A 72 -3.55 8.28 4.27
N GLY A 73 -3.12 8.58 3.03
CA GLY A 73 -2.41 7.62 2.20
C GLY A 73 -1.16 7.04 2.86
N LYS A 74 -0.33 7.87 3.50
CA LYS A 74 0.86 7.40 4.23
C LYS A 74 0.47 6.45 5.37
N TYR A 75 -0.51 6.82 6.18
CA TYR A 75 -0.97 6.00 7.31
C TYR A 75 -1.63 4.70 6.85
N ALA A 76 -2.36 4.73 5.73
CA ALA A 76 -2.90 3.52 5.12
C ALA A 76 -1.78 2.55 4.70
N GLY A 77 -0.69 3.07 4.13
CA GLY A 77 0.50 2.30 3.80
C GLY A 77 1.18 1.71 5.02
N ILE A 78 1.32 2.49 6.10
CA ILE A 78 1.89 2.04 7.38
C ILE A 78 1.05 0.88 7.95
N ALA A 79 -0.25 1.10 8.17
CA ALA A 79 -1.13 0.09 8.74
C ALA A 79 -1.21 -1.17 7.86
N GLY A 80 -1.36 -0.99 6.54
CA GLY A 80 -1.41 -2.09 5.60
C GLY A 80 -0.13 -2.93 5.57
N MET A 81 1.04 -2.34 5.78
CA MET A 81 2.30 -3.09 5.82
C MET A 81 2.48 -3.84 7.14
N ILE A 82 2.04 -3.29 8.27
CA ILE A 82 2.01 -3.99 9.56
C ILE A 82 1.11 -5.24 9.44
N ASP A 83 -0.12 -5.06 8.92
CA ASP A 83 -1.07 -6.14 8.74
C ASP A 83 -0.58 -7.17 7.69
N CYS A 84 0.14 -6.71 6.67
CA CYS A 84 0.79 -7.58 5.69
C CYS A 84 1.83 -8.50 6.37
N PHE A 85 2.68 -7.99 7.25
CA PHE A 85 3.63 -8.81 7.99
C PHE A 85 2.94 -9.85 8.87
N GLN A 86 1.90 -9.45 9.59
CA GLN A 86 1.11 -10.37 10.41
C GLN A 86 0.46 -11.47 9.57
N GLY A 87 -0.24 -11.10 8.48
CA GLY A 87 -0.88 -12.05 7.58
C GLY A 87 0.14 -12.97 6.88
N PHE A 88 1.30 -12.43 6.52
CA PHE A 88 2.40 -13.21 5.96
C PHE A 88 2.94 -14.23 6.96
N GLY A 89 3.09 -13.85 8.24
CA GLY A 89 3.47 -14.76 9.30
C GLY A 89 2.48 -15.93 9.44
N GLN A 90 1.19 -15.65 9.41
CA GLN A 90 0.15 -16.69 9.44
C GLN A 90 0.19 -17.59 8.20
N LYS A 91 0.40 -17.01 7.01
CA LYS A 91 0.55 -17.78 5.76
C LYS A 91 1.71 -18.74 5.85
N LEU A 92 2.89 -18.29 6.28
CA LEU A 92 4.06 -19.13 6.45
C LEU A 92 3.82 -20.26 7.45
N LEU A 93 3.15 -19.96 8.57
CA LEU A 93 2.79 -20.98 9.56
C LEU A 93 1.84 -22.01 8.98
N ALA A 94 0.84 -21.61 8.21
CA ALA A 94 -0.08 -22.50 7.52
C ALA A 94 0.62 -23.41 6.50
N ASP A 95 1.72 -22.95 5.90
CA ASP A 95 2.58 -23.72 5.00
C ASP A 95 3.59 -24.63 5.76
N GLY A 96 3.54 -24.65 7.10
CA GLY A 96 4.40 -25.47 7.95
C GLY A 96 5.71 -24.82 8.38
N TYR A 97 5.91 -23.54 8.12
CA TYR A 97 7.15 -22.81 8.47
C TYR A 97 6.98 -22.01 9.77
N SER A 98 7.76 -22.35 10.79
CA SER A 98 7.96 -21.46 11.95
C SER A 98 8.68 -20.19 11.50
N ASN A 99 8.16 -19.03 11.88
CA ASN A 99 8.70 -17.76 11.39
C ASN A 99 8.53 -16.63 12.42
N PRO A 100 9.40 -15.61 12.42
CA PRO A 100 9.36 -14.52 13.40
C PRO A 100 8.22 -13.52 13.18
N PHE A 101 7.62 -13.47 11.99
CA PHE A 101 6.51 -12.54 11.68
C PHE A 101 5.26 -12.82 12.50
N MET A 102 5.11 -14.03 13.06
CA MET A 102 4.05 -14.38 14.01
C MET A 102 4.05 -13.52 15.28
N ASN A 103 5.15 -12.83 15.58
CA ASN A 103 5.26 -11.92 16.72
C ASN A 103 4.81 -10.48 16.39
N ILE A 104 4.28 -10.23 15.20
CA ILE A 104 3.76 -8.91 14.79
C ILE A 104 2.24 -8.93 14.90
N PRO A 105 1.62 -8.22 15.88
CA PRO A 105 0.17 -8.01 15.94
C PRO A 105 -0.34 -7.16 14.78
N VAL A 106 -1.65 -7.20 14.52
CA VAL A 106 -2.33 -6.30 13.58
C VAL A 106 -2.24 -4.84 14.02
N ALA A 107 -2.29 -3.92 13.06
CA ALA A 107 -2.01 -2.50 13.27
C ALA A 107 -2.85 -1.86 14.39
N TYR A 108 -4.13 -2.20 14.51
CA TYR A 108 -5.03 -1.62 15.53
C TYR A 108 -4.75 -2.07 16.96
N MET A 109 -3.88 -3.08 17.17
CA MET A 109 -3.52 -3.55 18.51
C MET A 109 -2.39 -2.73 19.16
N TYR A 110 -1.72 -1.89 18.38
CA TYR A 110 -0.67 -1.02 18.90
C TYR A 110 -1.27 0.28 19.46
N GLN A 111 -0.71 0.74 20.56
CA GLN A 111 -1.10 2.01 21.18
C GLN A 111 -0.67 3.20 20.33
N ASP A 112 0.51 3.11 19.72
CA ASP A 112 1.10 4.13 18.87
C ASP A 112 2.09 3.51 17.86
N LEU A 113 2.66 4.38 17.02
CA LEU A 113 3.59 3.97 15.97
C LEU A 113 4.95 3.53 16.53
N ASP A 114 5.40 4.09 17.64
CA ASP A 114 6.68 3.74 18.26
C ASP A 114 6.64 2.33 18.85
N GLN A 115 5.50 1.94 19.43
CA GLN A 115 5.30 0.56 19.87
C GLN A 115 5.34 -0.43 18.70
N ALA A 116 4.67 -0.12 17.59
CA ALA A 116 4.71 -0.94 16.39
C ALA A 116 6.13 -1.07 15.84
N LYS A 117 6.85 0.04 15.75
CA LYS A 117 8.25 0.07 15.31
C LYS A 117 9.15 -0.78 16.18
N SER A 118 9.07 -0.63 17.50
CA SER A 118 9.86 -1.40 18.46
C SER A 118 9.61 -2.91 18.31
N THR A 119 8.35 -3.31 18.14
CA THR A 119 7.98 -4.71 17.93
C THR A 119 8.58 -5.26 16.64
N ILE A 120 8.44 -4.53 15.51
CA ILE A 120 8.98 -4.97 14.21
C ILE A 120 10.49 -5.00 14.21
N GLN A 121 11.16 -4.06 14.88
CA GLN A 121 12.61 -4.09 15.05
C GLN A 121 13.07 -5.29 15.90
N SER A 122 12.31 -5.69 16.92
CA SER A 122 12.59 -6.91 17.67
C SER A 122 12.51 -8.16 16.79
N VAL A 123 11.50 -8.24 15.91
CA VAL A 123 11.40 -9.29 14.89
C VAL A 123 12.57 -9.23 13.92
N GLY A 124 12.98 -8.04 13.52
CA GLY A 124 14.16 -7.82 12.70
C GLY A 124 15.45 -8.37 13.33
N ASN A 125 15.62 -8.18 14.63
CA ASN A 125 16.75 -8.76 15.38
C ASN A 125 16.72 -10.30 15.37
N MET A 126 15.55 -10.91 15.45
CA MET A 126 15.40 -12.37 15.31
C MET A 126 15.82 -12.85 13.92
N ILE A 127 15.43 -12.12 12.87
CA ILE A 127 15.82 -12.41 11.48
C ILE A 127 17.33 -12.30 11.32
N THR A 128 17.94 -11.20 11.79
CA THR A 128 19.39 -11.00 11.71
C THR A 128 20.17 -12.12 12.41
N LYS A 129 19.69 -12.57 13.57
CA LYS A 129 20.36 -13.59 14.36
C LYS A 129 20.21 -15.00 13.80
N ASN A 130 19.01 -15.35 13.34
CA ASN A 130 18.66 -16.73 13.01
C ASN A 130 18.59 -17.00 11.49
N GLY A 131 18.45 -15.94 10.68
CA GLY A 131 18.15 -16.06 9.25
C GLY A 131 16.77 -16.67 8.96
N PHE A 132 16.60 -17.11 7.74
CA PHE A 132 15.45 -17.90 7.28
C PHE A 132 15.90 -19.32 6.92
N THR A 133 14.98 -20.29 6.98
CA THR A 133 15.27 -21.65 6.51
C THR A 133 15.50 -21.64 4.99
N LYS A 134 16.33 -22.56 4.49
CA LYS A 134 16.66 -22.64 3.05
C LYS A 134 15.44 -22.84 2.18
N GLU A 135 14.41 -23.51 2.70
CA GLU A 135 13.15 -23.81 2.00
C GLU A 135 12.33 -22.56 1.74
N LEU A 136 12.39 -21.56 2.64
CA LEU A 136 11.72 -20.27 2.42
C LEU A 136 12.40 -19.45 1.33
N GLY A 137 13.69 -19.68 1.07
CA GLY A 137 14.48 -18.89 0.13
C GLY A 137 14.56 -17.42 0.55
N PRO A 138 15.01 -16.55 -0.37
CA PRO A 138 14.99 -15.12 -0.11
C PRO A 138 13.54 -14.60 -0.06
N LEU A 139 13.21 -13.84 0.97
CA LEU A 139 11.92 -13.17 1.08
C LEU A 139 11.99 -11.83 0.34
N VAL A 140 11.25 -11.74 -0.75
CA VAL A 140 11.24 -10.57 -1.65
C VAL A 140 9.90 -9.85 -1.57
N PHE A 141 9.95 -8.59 -1.17
CA PHE A 141 8.82 -7.67 -1.12
C PHE A 141 8.92 -6.71 -2.31
N THR A 142 7.98 -6.80 -3.23
CA THR A 142 7.95 -5.95 -4.42
C THR A 142 6.92 -4.84 -4.26
N PHE A 143 7.37 -3.60 -4.38
CA PHE A 143 6.53 -2.42 -4.22
C PHE A 143 6.19 -1.81 -5.57
N THR A 144 4.90 -1.56 -5.81
CA THR A 144 4.43 -0.81 -6.97
C THR A 144 3.98 0.59 -6.57
N GLY A 145 4.18 1.55 -7.48
CA GLY A 145 3.83 2.94 -7.23
C GLY A 145 4.85 3.70 -6.38
N SER A 146 4.77 5.03 -6.43
CA SER A 146 5.67 5.94 -5.71
C SER A 146 4.92 6.95 -4.81
N GLY A 147 3.60 6.75 -4.64
CA GLY A 147 2.72 7.63 -3.88
C GLY A 147 2.86 7.50 -2.36
N ASN A 148 2.00 8.19 -1.64
CA ASN A 148 2.04 8.23 -0.16
C ASN A 148 1.78 6.85 0.47
N VAL A 149 0.95 6.01 -0.14
CA VAL A 149 0.71 4.63 0.34
C VAL A 149 2.01 3.84 0.31
N THR A 150 2.68 3.80 -0.84
CA THR A 150 3.97 3.10 -0.99
C THR A 150 5.04 3.65 -0.05
N LYS A 151 5.10 4.97 0.14
CA LYS A 151 6.02 5.60 1.11
C LYS A 151 5.77 5.10 2.53
N GLY A 152 4.51 5.03 2.95
CA GLY A 152 4.15 4.50 4.28
C GLY A 152 4.47 3.01 4.44
N SER A 153 4.19 2.20 3.43
CA SER A 153 4.53 0.77 3.44
C SER A 153 6.04 0.54 3.51
N ARG A 154 6.82 1.32 2.76
CA ARG A 154 8.28 1.25 2.79
C ARG A 154 8.86 1.66 4.14
N GLU A 155 8.33 2.70 4.77
CA GLU A 155 8.76 3.12 6.10
C GLU A 155 8.69 1.96 7.10
N VAL A 156 7.62 1.18 7.08
CA VAL A 156 7.47 0.00 7.95
C VAL A 156 8.39 -1.16 7.52
N PHE A 157 8.50 -1.41 6.21
CA PHE A 157 9.43 -2.42 5.68
C PHE A 157 10.87 -2.14 6.11
N GLU A 158 11.29 -0.88 6.12
CA GLU A 158 12.63 -0.43 6.46
C GLU A 158 12.96 -0.56 7.96
N TRP A 159 11.99 -0.91 8.82
CA TRP A 159 12.25 -1.29 10.21
C TRP A 159 12.79 -2.71 10.38
N LEU A 160 12.68 -3.55 9.34
CA LEU A 160 13.34 -4.84 9.28
C LEU A 160 14.77 -4.72 8.73
N PRO A 161 15.67 -5.68 9.01
CA PRO A 161 16.94 -5.79 8.29
C PRO A 161 16.64 -6.05 6.81
N HIS A 162 16.99 -5.12 5.93
CA HIS A 162 16.57 -5.17 4.53
C HIS A 162 17.68 -4.74 3.58
N GLN A 163 17.55 -5.14 2.32
CA GLN A 163 18.29 -4.60 1.19
C GLN A 163 17.35 -4.33 0.04
N TYR A 164 17.50 -3.16 -0.60
CA TYR A 164 16.86 -2.89 -1.88
C TYR A 164 17.73 -3.41 -3.02
N ILE A 165 17.08 -4.08 -3.99
CA ILE A 165 17.70 -4.58 -5.21
C ILE A 165 16.89 -4.15 -6.42
N THR A 166 17.53 -4.14 -7.58
CA THR A 166 16.90 -3.88 -8.88
C THR A 166 16.19 -5.11 -9.41
N VAL A 167 15.30 -4.95 -10.39
CA VAL A 167 14.67 -6.08 -11.11
C VAL A 167 15.73 -6.97 -11.79
N LYS A 168 16.86 -6.41 -12.24
CA LYS A 168 17.97 -7.20 -12.82
C LYS A 168 18.63 -8.12 -11.78
N GLU A 169 18.91 -7.59 -10.59
CA GLU A 169 19.50 -8.35 -9.48
C GLU A 169 18.53 -9.39 -8.92
N LEU A 170 17.22 -9.16 -9.06
CA LEU A 170 16.20 -10.11 -8.62
C LEU A 170 16.36 -11.49 -9.29
N HIS A 171 16.76 -11.50 -10.56
CA HIS A 171 16.92 -12.74 -11.33
C HIS A 171 18.13 -13.59 -10.87
N THR A 172 19.16 -12.97 -10.29
CA THR A 172 20.36 -13.65 -9.79
C THR A 172 20.35 -13.87 -8.28
N LEU A 173 19.37 -13.28 -7.55
CA LEU A 173 19.37 -13.21 -6.10
C LEU A 173 19.61 -14.54 -5.38
N LYS A 174 18.97 -15.63 -5.83
CA LYS A 174 19.14 -16.96 -5.23
C LYS A 174 20.59 -17.46 -5.36
N ALA A 175 21.19 -17.25 -6.52
CA ALA A 175 22.58 -17.62 -6.77
C ALA A 175 23.54 -16.74 -5.95
N ASP A 176 23.26 -15.45 -5.87
CA ASP A 176 24.07 -14.48 -5.12
C ASP A 176 24.07 -14.77 -3.60
N ILE A 177 22.95 -15.24 -3.06
CA ILE A 177 22.89 -15.69 -1.66
C ILE A 177 23.64 -17.03 -1.50
N ALA A 178 23.45 -17.97 -2.42
CA ALA A 178 24.10 -19.28 -2.33
C ALA A 178 25.63 -19.20 -2.38
N ASN A 179 26.17 -18.25 -3.14
CA ASN A 179 27.62 -18.02 -3.25
C ASN A 179 28.18 -17.02 -2.21
N GLY A 180 27.33 -16.49 -1.32
CA GLY A 180 27.71 -15.58 -0.24
C GLY A 180 27.94 -14.12 -0.64
N THR A 181 27.60 -13.71 -1.86
CA THR A 181 27.71 -12.30 -2.30
C THR A 181 26.58 -11.43 -1.79
N LYS A 182 25.44 -12.02 -1.40
CA LYS A 182 24.33 -11.35 -0.72
C LYS A 182 23.94 -12.07 0.58
N PRO A 183 23.50 -11.34 1.62
CA PRO A 183 23.15 -11.95 2.92
C PRO A 183 21.84 -12.76 2.84
N SER A 184 21.74 -13.81 3.65
CA SER A 184 20.53 -14.65 3.78
C SER A 184 19.63 -14.26 4.96
N ASN A 185 20.08 -13.33 5.80
CA ASN A 185 19.42 -12.93 7.05
C ASN A 185 18.80 -11.53 6.99
N VAL A 186 18.33 -11.14 5.82
CA VAL A 186 17.60 -9.89 5.54
C VAL A 186 16.40 -10.18 4.65
N VAL A 187 15.46 -9.25 4.62
CA VAL A 187 14.39 -9.23 3.60
C VAL A 187 14.82 -8.34 2.44
N TYR A 188 14.38 -8.67 1.22
CA TYR A 188 14.72 -7.92 0.02
C TYR A 188 13.55 -7.08 -0.45
N GLY A 189 13.81 -5.80 -0.77
CA GLY A 189 12.84 -4.89 -1.36
C GLY A 189 13.14 -4.64 -2.84
N VAL A 190 12.11 -4.63 -3.68
CA VAL A 190 12.21 -4.24 -5.09
C VAL A 190 11.22 -3.11 -5.34
N LEU A 191 11.70 -1.97 -5.82
CA LEU A 191 10.85 -0.85 -6.22
C LEU A 191 10.64 -0.93 -7.73
N THR A 192 9.39 -1.14 -8.15
CA THR A 192 9.07 -1.26 -9.58
C THR A 192 8.40 0.01 -10.09
N THR A 193 8.74 0.35 -11.32
CA THR A 193 8.21 1.47 -12.08
C THR A 193 7.32 0.97 -13.22
N ALA A 194 6.74 1.88 -13.99
CA ALA A 194 5.97 1.51 -15.17
C ALA A 194 6.81 0.78 -16.24
N GLU A 195 8.12 1.06 -16.29
CA GLU A 195 9.08 0.40 -17.20
C GLU A 195 9.26 -1.08 -16.88
N ASP A 196 9.08 -1.48 -15.62
CA ASP A 196 9.13 -2.88 -15.21
C ASP A 196 7.82 -3.62 -15.49
N MET A 197 6.73 -2.91 -15.77
CA MET A 197 5.38 -3.46 -15.90
C MET A 197 4.98 -3.75 -17.33
N VAL A 198 5.40 -2.90 -18.27
CA VAL A 198 5.00 -2.99 -19.68
C VAL A 198 6.20 -2.77 -20.61
N ALA A 199 6.13 -3.36 -21.80
CA ALA A 199 7.03 -3.10 -22.92
C ALA A 199 6.21 -2.84 -24.17
N HIS A 200 6.80 -2.20 -25.17
CA HIS A 200 6.17 -2.11 -26.49
C HIS A 200 5.95 -3.49 -27.11
N LYS A 201 4.95 -3.61 -27.97
CA LYS A 201 4.64 -4.86 -28.69
C LYS A 201 5.77 -5.34 -29.59
N ASP A 202 6.63 -4.44 -30.07
CA ASP A 202 7.83 -4.75 -30.85
C ASP A 202 9.00 -5.27 -29.98
N GLY A 203 8.82 -5.34 -28.66
CA GLY A 203 9.81 -5.80 -27.69
C GLY A 203 10.75 -4.72 -27.18
N SER A 204 10.62 -3.46 -27.63
CA SER A 204 11.40 -2.35 -27.09
C SER A 204 10.94 -1.96 -25.68
N ALA A 205 11.85 -1.42 -24.88
CA ALA A 205 11.55 -0.95 -23.53
C ALA A 205 10.61 0.27 -23.58
N MET A 206 9.71 0.37 -22.61
CA MET A 206 8.92 1.57 -22.40
C MET A 206 9.82 2.67 -21.80
N THR A 207 9.93 3.79 -22.47
CA THR A 207 10.78 4.93 -22.07
C THR A 207 9.98 6.19 -21.74
N ASP A 208 8.72 6.27 -22.17
CA ASP A 208 7.82 7.39 -21.90
C ASP A 208 6.50 6.91 -21.31
N LYS A 209 6.32 7.17 -20.03
CA LYS A 209 5.10 6.86 -19.27
C LYS A 209 3.86 7.58 -19.81
N ASN A 210 4.01 8.82 -20.31
CA ASN A 210 2.88 9.57 -20.85
C ASN A 210 2.43 8.98 -22.19
N HIS A 211 3.39 8.52 -23.02
CA HIS A 211 3.08 7.80 -24.25
C HIS A 211 2.29 6.51 -23.94
N TYR A 212 2.73 5.73 -22.96
CA TYR A 212 2.01 4.54 -22.50
C TYR A 212 0.57 4.86 -22.08
N TYR A 213 0.34 5.90 -21.29
CA TYR A 213 -1.00 6.29 -20.85
C TYR A 213 -1.90 6.76 -21.99
N ALA A 214 -1.34 7.42 -22.99
CA ALA A 214 -2.08 7.85 -24.18
C ALA A 214 -2.38 6.69 -25.16
N ASN A 215 -1.48 5.70 -25.23
CA ASN A 215 -1.52 4.62 -26.22
C ASN A 215 -1.34 3.24 -25.57
N PRO A 216 -2.17 2.83 -24.58
CA PRO A 216 -1.97 1.58 -23.86
C PRO A 216 -2.06 0.33 -24.76
N SER A 217 -2.76 0.44 -25.90
CA SER A 217 -2.89 -0.65 -26.86
C SER A 217 -1.59 -1.01 -27.60
N GLU A 218 -0.56 -0.17 -27.56
CA GLU A 218 0.76 -0.43 -28.17
C GLU A 218 1.68 -1.23 -27.25
N TYR A 219 1.27 -1.49 -26.02
CA TYR A 219 2.06 -2.12 -24.99
C TYR A 219 1.53 -3.51 -24.61
N VAL A 220 2.43 -4.32 -24.08
CA VAL A 220 2.14 -5.64 -23.51
C VAL A 220 2.65 -5.74 -22.08
N PRO A 221 1.95 -6.43 -21.16
CA PRO A 221 2.41 -6.62 -19.80
C PRO A 221 3.61 -7.59 -19.76
N ILE A 222 4.65 -7.18 -19.02
CA ILE A 222 5.85 -8.01 -18.80
C ILE A 222 6.08 -8.35 -17.33
N TYR A 223 5.39 -7.67 -16.43
CA TYR A 223 5.55 -7.79 -14.97
C TYR A 223 5.38 -9.21 -14.46
N HIS A 224 4.36 -9.91 -14.96
CA HIS A 224 4.05 -11.30 -14.60
C HIS A 224 5.14 -12.31 -15.02
N LYS A 225 6.02 -11.95 -15.96
CA LYS A 225 7.16 -12.79 -16.39
C LYS A 225 8.44 -12.41 -15.67
N ASN A 226 8.68 -11.12 -15.50
CA ASN A 226 9.99 -10.61 -15.08
C ASN A 226 10.11 -10.38 -13.58
N VAL A 227 8.99 -10.16 -12.87
CA VAL A 227 9.00 -9.78 -11.46
C VAL A 227 8.24 -10.77 -10.59
N ILE A 228 6.98 -11.08 -10.93
CA ILE A 228 6.10 -11.91 -10.10
C ILE A 228 6.68 -13.29 -9.74
N PRO A 229 7.36 -14.02 -10.63
CA PRO A 229 7.91 -15.35 -10.31
C PRO A 229 8.98 -15.33 -9.21
N TYR A 230 9.54 -14.15 -8.92
CA TYR A 230 10.58 -13.95 -7.91
C TYR A 230 10.07 -13.21 -6.68
N THR A 231 8.80 -12.81 -6.66
CA THR A 231 8.18 -12.01 -5.60
C THR A 231 7.54 -12.93 -4.57
N THR A 232 7.88 -12.73 -3.29
CA THR A 232 7.20 -13.41 -2.17
C THR A 232 5.95 -12.64 -1.75
N VAL A 233 6.04 -11.32 -1.66
CA VAL A 233 4.95 -10.43 -1.27
C VAL A 233 4.86 -9.25 -2.23
N LEU A 234 3.70 -9.06 -2.84
CA LEU A 234 3.41 -7.89 -3.66
C LEU A 234 2.70 -6.83 -2.83
N VAL A 235 3.35 -5.68 -2.67
CA VAL A 235 2.80 -4.49 -2.00
C VAL A 235 2.30 -3.53 -3.08
N ASN A 236 1.00 -3.59 -3.39
CA ASN A 236 0.42 -2.77 -4.43
C ASN A 236 0.05 -1.37 -3.89
N GLY A 237 0.80 -0.36 -4.29
CA GLY A 237 0.55 1.05 -3.95
C GLY A 237 -0.12 1.86 -5.06
N PHE A 238 -0.58 1.22 -6.14
CA PHE A 238 -1.42 1.84 -7.15
C PHE A 238 -2.90 1.80 -6.76
N TYR A 239 -3.60 2.77 -7.29
CA TYR A 239 -5.07 2.79 -7.30
C TYR A 239 -5.57 2.40 -8.68
#